data_ed5571010e382101079ceaf496721827
#
_entry.id   ed5571010e382101079ceaf496721827
#
_cell.length_a   1.000
_cell.length_b   1.000
_cell.length_c   1.000
_cell.angle_alpha   90.00
_cell.angle_beta   90.00
_cell.angle_gamma   90.00
#
_symmetry.space_group_name_H-M   'P 1'
#
loop_
_entity.id
_entity.type
_entity.pdbx_description
1 polymer ?
#
loop_
_entity_poly.entity_id
_entity_poly.type
_entity_poly.pdbx_seq_one_letter_code
_entity_poly.pdbx_strand_id
1 'polypeptide(L)'
;LIDPFLDGTPKASRAASDIECTRIAITHGHADHLSDAAPIAERTGATVYAAFEICEYLGEQGIENLEPMNPGGTVEFEGGSVSLVQAFHSSSFEGRYMGMPCGVIVRLGGKCVYHTGDTALFSDLQLIGEAHKPDALLVCAGDRFTMGPRDAARAAELIGAPVAVPMHYGTWPLLTDDMEPFVPTGIRTVLMEPGETLAID
;
A
#
# COMPACT_ATOMS: atom_id res chain seq x y z
N LEU A 1 0.56 -1.56 9.65
CA LEU A 1 -0.18 -0.50 8.98
C LEU A 1 0.49 -0.20 7.65
N ILE A 2 -0.27 0.10 6.60
CA ILE A 2 0.26 0.50 5.30
C ILE A 2 -0.46 1.79 4.90
N ASP A 3 0.29 2.81 4.42
CA ASP A 3 -0.19 4.08 3.90
C ASP A 3 -1.28 4.73 4.77
N PRO A 4 -0.98 5.14 6.01
CA PRO A 4 -1.98 5.69 6.89
C PRO A 4 -2.46 7.07 6.45
N PHE A 5 -3.72 7.14 6.06
CA PHE A 5 -4.46 8.37 5.78
C PHE A 5 -5.89 8.25 6.31
N LEU A 6 -6.08 8.62 7.55
CA LEU A 6 -7.32 8.41 8.31
C LEU A 6 -8.05 9.74 8.56
N ASP A 7 -7.34 10.73 9.12
CA ASP A 7 -7.96 11.99 9.51
C ASP A 7 -8.35 12.88 8.32
N GLY A 8 -7.69 12.71 7.17
CA GLY A 8 -7.97 13.46 5.94
C GLY A 8 -9.00 12.80 4.99
N THR A 9 -9.40 11.55 5.24
CA THR A 9 -10.34 10.84 4.36
C THR A 9 -11.77 10.86 4.89
N PRO A 10 -12.78 11.10 4.03
CA PRO A 10 -14.18 11.12 4.46
C PRO A 10 -14.74 9.75 4.83
N LYS A 11 -14.00 8.66 4.52
CA LYS A 11 -14.46 7.27 4.70
C LYS A 11 -13.72 6.50 5.80
N ALA A 12 -12.84 7.14 6.56
CA ALA A 12 -12.14 6.44 7.64
C ALA A 12 -13.12 5.92 8.70
N SER A 13 -12.92 4.68 9.11
CA SER A 13 -13.68 4.05 10.20
C SER A 13 -13.13 4.36 11.59
N ARG A 14 -11.92 4.95 11.67
CA ARG A 14 -11.19 5.31 12.90
C ARG A 14 -10.39 6.58 12.67
N ALA A 15 -10.09 7.31 13.73
CA ALA A 15 -9.13 8.41 13.71
C ALA A 15 -7.69 7.87 13.80
N ALA A 16 -6.71 8.65 13.33
CA ALA A 16 -5.29 8.30 13.46
C ALA A 16 -4.86 8.12 14.92
N SER A 17 -5.47 8.88 15.85
CA SER A 17 -5.25 8.76 17.28
C SER A 17 -5.65 7.41 17.90
N ASP A 18 -6.54 6.65 17.24
CA ASP A 18 -7.06 5.37 17.73
C ASP A 18 -6.23 4.17 17.22
N ILE A 19 -5.26 4.41 16.37
CA ILE A 19 -4.46 3.35 15.76
C ILE A 19 -3.31 2.96 16.69
N GLU A 20 -3.26 1.70 17.07
CA GLU A 20 -2.11 1.08 17.71
C GLU A 20 -1.40 0.15 16.72
N CYS A 21 -0.12 0.38 16.50
CA CYS A 21 0.70 -0.46 15.62
C CYS A 21 2.16 -0.46 16.06
N THR A 22 2.90 -1.45 15.60
CA THR A 22 4.34 -1.57 15.83
C THR A 22 5.16 -1.32 14.57
N ARG A 23 4.51 -1.30 13.40
CA ARG A 23 5.15 -1.14 12.10
C ARG A 23 4.24 -0.39 11.14
N ILE A 24 4.84 0.49 10.35
CA ILE A 24 4.20 1.27 9.29
C ILE A 24 5.02 1.08 8.03
N ALA A 25 4.39 0.70 6.92
CA ALA A 25 5.01 0.71 5.61
C ALA A 25 4.38 1.81 4.75
N ILE A 26 5.19 2.53 3.98
CA ILE A 26 4.72 3.62 3.12
C ILE A 26 5.15 3.34 1.70
N THR A 27 4.18 3.35 0.77
CA THR A 27 4.40 3.06 -0.63
C THR A 27 5.01 4.24 -1.37
N HIS A 28 4.55 5.45 -1.09
CA HIS A 28 5.04 6.67 -1.74
C HIS A 28 4.61 7.93 -0.96
N GLY A 29 5.12 9.09 -1.39
CA GLY A 29 5.04 10.32 -0.60
C GLY A 29 3.85 11.22 -0.93
N HIS A 30 2.75 10.75 -1.53
CA HIS A 30 1.56 11.59 -1.64
C HIS A 30 0.84 11.72 -0.30
N ALA A 31 0.12 12.84 -0.13
CA ALA A 31 -0.51 13.19 1.15
C ALA A 31 -1.50 12.13 1.64
N ASP A 32 -2.25 11.52 0.73
CA ASP A 32 -3.22 10.46 1.00
C ASP A 32 -2.60 9.08 1.32
N HIS A 33 -1.27 9.01 1.44
CA HIS A 33 -0.52 7.82 1.84
C HIS A 33 0.42 8.08 3.03
N LEU A 34 0.89 9.33 3.18
CA LEU A 34 1.96 9.68 4.12
C LEU A 34 1.47 10.46 5.35
N SER A 35 0.36 11.24 5.23
CA SER A 35 0.07 12.33 6.18
C SER A 35 -0.05 11.90 7.64
N ASP A 36 -0.61 10.72 7.93
CA ASP A 36 -0.79 10.28 9.32
C ASP A 36 0.34 9.37 9.82
N ALA A 37 1.36 9.11 8.97
CA ALA A 37 2.47 8.23 9.35
C ALA A 37 3.30 8.81 10.51
N ALA A 38 3.69 10.09 10.43
CA ALA A 38 4.51 10.73 11.46
C ALA A 38 3.80 10.78 12.82
N PRO A 39 2.57 11.32 12.96
CA PRO A 39 1.90 11.37 14.26
C PRO A 39 1.58 9.98 14.85
N ILE A 40 1.31 8.98 14.02
CA ILE A 40 1.12 7.60 14.50
C ILE A 40 2.46 7.02 14.97
N ALA A 41 3.53 7.16 14.19
CA ALA A 41 4.86 6.64 14.54
C ALA A 41 5.40 7.28 15.82
N GLU A 42 5.28 8.61 15.97
CA GLU A 42 5.68 9.34 17.18
C GLU A 42 4.96 8.81 18.41
N ARG A 43 3.65 8.64 18.35
CA ARG A 43 2.83 8.21 19.48
C ARG A 43 3.03 6.74 19.84
N THR A 44 3.18 5.85 18.84
CA THR A 44 3.25 4.39 19.07
C THR A 44 4.66 3.85 19.20
N GLY A 45 5.68 4.61 18.76
CA GLY A 45 7.04 4.12 18.60
C GLY A 45 7.21 3.11 17.45
N ALA A 46 6.25 3.06 16.51
CA ALA A 46 6.29 2.13 15.39
C ALA A 46 7.50 2.38 14.49
N THR A 47 8.10 1.29 13.99
CA THR A 47 9.14 1.35 12.97
C THR A 47 8.51 1.64 11.60
N VAL A 48 9.04 2.64 10.89
CA VAL A 48 8.56 3.01 9.56
C VAL A 48 9.48 2.46 8.47
N TYR A 49 8.93 1.73 7.53
CA TYR A 49 9.59 1.15 6.35
C TYR A 49 9.15 1.93 5.12
N ALA A 50 10.06 2.61 4.45
CA ALA A 50 9.73 3.47 3.31
C ALA A 50 10.93 3.70 2.39
N ALA A 51 10.70 4.37 1.24
CA ALA A 51 11.77 4.88 0.40
C ALA A 51 12.72 5.78 1.23
N PHE A 52 14.01 5.76 0.85
CA PHE A 52 15.05 6.48 1.58
C PHE A 52 14.68 7.94 1.84
N GLU A 53 14.17 8.65 0.84
CA GLU A 53 13.80 10.07 0.92
C GLU A 53 12.58 10.33 1.84
N ILE A 54 11.66 9.36 1.93
CA ILE A 54 10.55 9.43 2.91
C ILE A 54 11.09 9.29 4.33
N CYS A 55 12.01 8.36 4.55
CA CYS A 55 12.64 8.20 5.87
C CYS A 55 13.46 9.44 6.26
N GLU A 56 14.20 10.06 5.33
CA GLU A 56 14.88 11.34 5.60
C GLU A 56 13.87 12.43 6.01
N TYR A 57 12.76 12.57 5.26
CA TYR A 57 11.72 13.53 5.58
C TYR A 57 11.09 13.31 6.97
N LEU A 58 10.79 12.06 7.33
CA LEU A 58 10.23 11.72 8.64
C LEU A 58 11.27 11.92 9.76
N GLY A 59 12.54 11.63 9.50
CA GLY A 59 13.65 11.89 10.43
C GLY A 59 13.81 13.38 10.76
N GLU A 60 13.62 14.27 9.77
CA GLU A 60 13.60 15.72 9.99
C GLU A 60 12.43 16.16 10.91
N GLN A 61 11.37 15.35 11.02
CA GLN A 61 10.25 15.57 11.93
C GLN A 61 10.43 14.89 13.31
N GLY A 62 11.59 14.26 13.55
CA GLY A 62 11.93 13.65 14.82
C GLY A 62 11.53 12.19 14.96
N ILE A 63 11.12 11.51 13.91
CA ILE A 63 10.87 10.06 13.95
C ILE A 63 12.22 9.33 13.94
N GLU A 64 12.48 8.51 14.96
CA GLU A 64 13.76 7.83 15.16
C GLU A 64 13.77 6.40 14.60
N ASN A 65 12.64 5.68 14.67
CA ASN A 65 12.55 4.29 14.25
C ASN A 65 12.25 4.19 12.74
N LEU A 66 13.29 4.31 11.92
CA LEU A 66 13.19 4.35 10.46
C LEU A 66 14.04 3.25 9.83
N GLU A 67 13.46 2.56 8.84
CA GLU A 67 14.12 1.57 7.99
C GLU A 67 14.09 2.08 6.54
N PRO A 68 15.10 2.87 6.11
CA PRO A 68 15.17 3.40 4.76
C PRO A 68 15.46 2.29 3.76
N MET A 69 14.67 2.24 2.70
CA MET A 69 14.68 1.19 1.70
C MET A 69 14.65 1.78 0.28
N ASN A 70 14.73 0.89 -0.71
CA ASN A 70 14.44 1.17 -2.13
C ASN A 70 13.82 -0.07 -2.78
N PRO A 71 13.14 0.07 -3.95
CA PRO A 71 12.61 -1.07 -4.68
C PRO A 71 13.65 -2.18 -4.90
N GLY A 72 13.27 -3.42 -4.59
CA GLY A 72 14.16 -4.59 -4.59
C GLY A 72 14.76 -4.90 -3.22
N GLY A 73 14.69 -3.98 -2.25
CA GLY A 73 15.15 -4.19 -0.88
C GLY A 73 14.15 -4.96 -0.02
N THR A 74 14.67 -5.70 0.96
CA THR A 74 13.90 -6.40 1.99
C THR A 74 14.52 -6.15 3.34
N VAL A 75 13.71 -5.81 4.34
CA VAL A 75 14.09 -5.75 5.74
C VAL A 75 13.34 -6.83 6.50
N GLU A 76 14.07 -7.67 7.21
CA GLU A 76 13.52 -8.71 8.06
C GLU A 76 13.36 -8.22 9.51
N PHE A 77 12.35 -8.72 10.20
CA PHE A 77 12.10 -8.49 11.61
C PHE A 77 11.57 -9.78 12.25
N GLU A 78 11.49 -9.81 13.56
CA GLU A 78 10.98 -11.00 14.27
C GLU A 78 9.55 -11.33 13.81
N GLY A 79 9.40 -12.50 13.20
CA GLY A 79 8.13 -13.04 12.70
C GLY A 79 7.71 -12.59 11.31
N GLY A 80 8.54 -11.81 10.57
CA GLY A 80 8.17 -11.37 9.22
C GLY A 80 9.20 -10.54 8.47
N SER A 81 8.75 -9.91 7.39
CA SER A 81 9.56 -9.00 6.58
C SER A 81 8.71 -7.99 5.83
N VAL A 82 9.31 -6.87 5.45
CA VAL A 82 8.80 -5.90 4.47
C VAL A 82 9.75 -5.86 3.29
N SER A 83 9.22 -5.97 2.08
CA SER A 83 9.97 -5.73 0.84
C SER A 83 9.31 -4.61 0.05
N LEU A 84 10.10 -3.73 -0.54
CA LEU A 84 9.63 -2.75 -1.52
C LEU A 84 9.82 -3.29 -2.93
N VAL A 85 8.79 -3.16 -3.76
CA VAL A 85 8.80 -3.58 -5.17
C VAL A 85 8.46 -2.40 -6.06
N GLN A 86 8.77 -2.50 -7.35
CA GLN A 86 8.53 -1.44 -8.32
C GLN A 86 7.04 -1.08 -8.44
N ALA A 87 6.76 0.22 -8.57
CA ALA A 87 5.47 0.78 -8.98
C ALA A 87 5.70 1.92 -9.98
N PHE A 88 4.73 2.16 -10.87
CA PHE A 88 4.77 3.26 -11.83
C PHE A 88 3.80 4.36 -11.43
N HIS A 89 4.31 5.32 -10.70
CA HIS A 89 3.57 6.48 -10.21
C HIS A 89 4.52 7.65 -9.97
N SER A 90 4.06 8.72 -9.38
CA SER A 90 4.88 9.80 -8.85
C SER A 90 4.98 9.72 -7.32
N SER A 91 5.93 10.43 -6.74
CA SER A 91 6.13 10.44 -5.28
C SER A 91 6.68 11.80 -4.89
N SER A 92 5.81 12.63 -4.31
CA SER A 92 6.16 13.98 -3.84
C SER A 92 5.23 14.41 -2.70
N PHE A 93 5.77 15.20 -1.78
CA PHE A 93 5.02 15.81 -0.69
C PHE A 93 5.43 17.27 -0.54
N GLU A 94 4.46 18.20 -0.59
CA GLU A 94 4.70 19.65 -0.49
C GLU A 94 5.79 20.18 -1.44
N GLY A 95 5.85 19.60 -2.65
CA GLY A 95 6.82 19.98 -3.68
C GLY A 95 8.20 19.36 -3.51
N ARG A 96 8.43 18.53 -2.48
CA ARG A 96 9.65 17.76 -2.27
C ARG A 96 9.52 16.39 -2.94
N TYR A 97 10.57 15.96 -3.62
CA TYR A 97 10.70 14.58 -4.12
C TYR A 97 10.86 13.61 -2.94
N MET A 98 10.08 12.53 -2.96
CA MET A 98 9.96 11.58 -1.84
C MET A 98 10.44 10.17 -2.21
N GLY A 99 11.39 10.07 -3.13
CA GLY A 99 11.89 8.79 -3.62
C GLY A 99 10.99 8.16 -4.69
N MET A 100 11.36 6.96 -5.12
CA MET A 100 10.55 6.20 -6.09
C MET A 100 9.28 5.64 -5.41
N PRO A 101 8.12 5.68 -6.11
CA PRO A 101 6.93 4.99 -5.63
C PRO A 101 7.16 3.47 -5.64
N CYS A 102 6.56 2.79 -4.68
CA CYS A 102 6.75 1.36 -4.46
C CYS A 102 5.41 0.66 -4.22
N GLY A 103 5.37 -0.62 -4.54
CA GLY A 103 4.47 -1.55 -3.88
C GLY A 103 5.15 -2.13 -2.64
N VAL A 104 4.35 -2.63 -1.71
CA VAL A 104 4.80 -3.20 -0.44
C VAL A 104 4.40 -4.66 -0.34
N ILE A 105 5.37 -5.53 -0.12
CA ILE A 105 5.14 -6.93 0.23
C ILE A 105 5.36 -7.09 1.73
N VAL A 106 4.34 -7.53 2.44
CA VAL A 106 4.44 -7.84 3.87
C VAL A 106 4.33 -9.35 4.07
N ARG A 107 5.33 -9.94 4.74
CA ARG A 107 5.26 -11.31 5.24
C ARG A 107 5.11 -11.26 6.74
N LEU A 108 4.05 -11.88 7.27
CA LEU A 108 3.78 -11.91 8.70
C LEU A 108 2.96 -13.16 9.05
N GLY A 109 3.36 -13.88 10.10
CA GLY A 109 2.63 -15.06 10.57
C GLY A 109 2.49 -16.16 9.51
N GLY A 110 3.45 -16.31 8.60
CA GLY A 110 3.42 -17.30 7.52
C GLY A 110 2.58 -16.91 6.30
N LYS A 111 1.97 -15.73 6.30
CA LYS A 111 1.19 -15.19 5.17
C LYS A 111 1.95 -14.09 4.45
N CYS A 112 1.63 -13.89 3.19
CA CYS A 112 2.20 -12.88 2.32
C CYS A 112 1.09 -11.99 1.74
N VAL A 113 1.16 -10.70 1.98
CA VAL A 113 0.23 -9.71 1.43
C VAL A 113 1.00 -8.77 0.50
N TYR A 114 0.47 -8.54 -0.69
CA TYR A 114 0.97 -7.53 -1.60
C TYR A 114 0.00 -6.35 -1.67
N HIS A 115 0.49 -5.17 -1.31
CA HIS A 115 -0.17 -3.89 -1.50
C HIS A 115 0.52 -3.17 -2.66
N THR A 116 -0.18 -2.94 -3.76
CA THR A 116 0.45 -2.37 -4.97
C THR A 116 0.96 -0.94 -4.79
N GLY A 117 0.47 -0.24 -3.75
CA GLY A 117 0.53 1.22 -3.76
C GLY A 117 -0.26 1.76 -4.94
N ASP A 118 0.04 2.99 -5.32
CA ASP A 118 -0.47 3.60 -6.52
C ASP A 118 0.43 3.25 -7.70
N THR A 119 -0.17 2.71 -8.76
CA THR A 119 0.59 2.26 -9.93
C THR A 119 -0.28 2.20 -11.18
N ALA A 120 0.38 2.26 -12.34
CA ALA A 120 -0.18 1.84 -13.62
C ALA A 120 -0.06 0.31 -13.79
N LEU A 121 -0.74 -0.25 -14.80
CA LEU A 121 -0.53 -1.62 -15.24
C LEU A 121 0.81 -1.74 -15.96
N PHE A 122 1.62 -2.74 -15.58
CA PHE A 122 2.89 -3.05 -16.24
C PHE A 122 3.20 -4.56 -16.19
N SER A 123 4.02 -5.03 -17.13
CA SER A 123 4.27 -6.46 -17.33
C SER A 123 4.94 -7.13 -16.14
N ASP A 124 5.83 -6.42 -15.45
CA ASP A 124 6.66 -7.01 -14.40
C ASP A 124 5.90 -7.27 -13.10
N LEU A 125 4.61 -6.87 -13.02
CA LEU A 125 3.69 -7.35 -11.98
C LEU A 125 3.64 -8.89 -11.94
N GLN A 126 3.80 -9.55 -13.10
CA GLN A 126 3.93 -11.00 -13.16
C GLN A 126 5.18 -11.50 -12.45
N LEU A 127 6.33 -10.87 -12.66
CA LEU A 127 7.59 -11.25 -11.99
C LEU A 127 7.52 -11.06 -10.49
N ILE A 128 6.86 -9.97 -10.04
CA ILE A 128 6.62 -9.71 -8.61
C ILE A 128 5.73 -10.84 -8.03
N GLY A 129 4.64 -11.18 -8.71
CA GLY A 129 3.75 -12.27 -8.31
C GLY A 129 4.46 -13.62 -8.22
N GLU A 130 5.26 -13.98 -9.22
CA GLU A 130 6.05 -15.23 -9.27
C GLU A 130 7.09 -15.30 -8.15
N ALA A 131 7.76 -14.18 -7.87
CA ALA A 131 8.82 -14.11 -6.86
C ALA A 131 8.26 -14.16 -5.42
N HIS A 132 7.15 -13.46 -5.16
CA HIS A 132 6.64 -13.28 -3.81
C HIS A 132 5.46 -14.19 -3.46
N LYS A 133 4.68 -14.66 -4.44
CA LYS A 133 3.51 -15.56 -4.28
C LYS A 133 2.57 -15.08 -3.16
N PRO A 134 1.96 -13.89 -3.30
CA PRO A 134 1.11 -13.35 -2.25
C PRO A 134 -0.14 -14.20 -2.04
N ASP A 135 -0.54 -14.38 -0.78
CA ASP A 135 -1.81 -14.99 -0.38
C ASP A 135 -3.00 -14.05 -0.60
N ALA A 136 -2.76 -12.74 -0.52
CA ALA A 136 -3.74 -11.71 -0.79
C ALA A 136 -3.10 -10.49 -1.46
N LEU A 137 -3.89 -9.84 -2.31
CA LEU A 137 -3.51 -8.65 -3.06
C LEU A 137 -4.46 -7.51 -2.72
N LEU A 138 -3.91 -6.34 -2.35
CA LEU A 138 -4.61 -5.07 -2.34
C LEU A 138 -4.15 -4.27 -3.56
N VAL A 139 -5.07 -3.98 -4.48
CA VAL A 139 -4.76 -3.41 -5.79
C VAL A 139 -5.50 -2.11 -6.03
N CYS A 140 -4.78 -1.04 -6.39
CA CYS A 140 -5.38 0.25 -6.72
C CYS A 140 -6.26 0.15 -7.97
N ALA A 141 -7.48 0.70 -7.91
CA ALA A 141 -8.50 0.58 -8.95
C ALA A 141 -9.32 1.86 -9.18
N GLY A 142 -8.83 3.02 -8.70
CA GLY A 142 -9.57 4.29 -8.68
C GLY A 142 -9.69 5.01 -10.01
N ASP A 143 -9.00 4.54 -11.06
CA ASP A 143 -8.85 5.23 -12.34
C ASP A 143 -8.12 6.58 -12.18
N ARG A 144 -8.16 7.43 -13.16
CA ARG A 144 -7.59 8.77 -13.24
C ARG A 144 -6.14 8.93 -12.76
N PHE A 145 -5.81 8.52 -11.54
CA PHE A 145 -4.48 8.62 -10.94
C PHE A 145 -3.76 7.28 -10.84
N THR A 146 -4.51 6.18 -10.91
CA THR A 146 -4.03 4.80 -10.82
C THR A 146 -4.64 3.97 -11.95
N MET A 147 -4.52 2.64 -11.88
CA MET A 147 -5.27 1.75 -12.77
C MET A 147 -6.77 1.96 -12.60
N GLY A 148 -7.52 1.87 -13.70
CA GLY A 148 -8.96 1.66 -13.64
C GLY A 148 -9.30 0.20 -13.32
N PRO A 149 -10.58 -0.12 -13.00
CA PRO A 149 -10.99 -1.46 -12.56
C PRO A 149 -10.62 -2.59 -13.52
N ARG A 150 -10.65 -2.36 -14.84
CA ARG A 150 -10.25 -3.38 -15.85
C ARG A 150 -8.76 -3.68 -15.82
N ASP A 151 -7.94 -2.64 -15.75
CA ASP A 151 -6.49 -2.78 -15.67
C ASP A 151 -6.06 -3.37 -14.32
N ALA A 152 -6.73 -2.99 -13.24
CA ALA A 152 -6.54 -3.58 -11.92
C ALA A 152 -6.89 -5.08 -11.89
N ALA A 153 -7.97 -5.50 -12.58
CA ALA A 153 -8.30 -6.91 -12.75
C ALA A 153 -7.19 -7.64 -13.52
N ARG A 154 -6.68 -7.02 -14.60
CA ARG A 154 -5.56 -7.59 -15.35
C ARG A 154 -4.26 -7.65 -14.53
N ALA A 155 -3.98 -6.65 -13.70
CA ALA A 155 -2.86 -6.66 -12.76
C ALA A 155 -2.99 -7.81 -11.75
N ALA A 156 -4.19 -8.03 -11.21
CA ALA A 156 -4.45 -9.15 -10.30
C ALA A 156 -4.17 -10.51 -10.97
N GLU A 157 -4.57 -10.68 -12.24
CA GLU A 157 -4.27 -11.89 -13.01
C GLU A 157 -2.76 -12.10 -13.22
N LEU A 158 -2.01 -11.04 -13.51
CA LEU A 158 -0.55 -11.12 -13.67
C LEU A 158 0.14 -11.49 -12.35
N ILE A 159 -0.31 -10.94 -11.23
CA ILE A 159 0.23 -11.21 -9.89
C ILE A 159 -0.14 -12.62 -9.42
N GLY A 160 -1.35 -13.08 -9.72
CA GLY A 160 -1.78 -14.46 -9.46
C GLY A 160 -2.07 -14.76 -7.99
N ALA A 161 -2.38 -13.77 -7.15
CA ALA A 161 -2.82 -13.99 -5.77
C ALA A 161 -4.21 -14.65 -5.76
N PRO A 162 -4.49 -15.60 -4.85
CA PRO A 162 -5.80 -16.26 -4.81
C PRO A 162 -6.95 -15.33 -4.41
N VAL A 163 -6.65 -14.23 -3.74
CA VAL A 163 -7.62 -13.22 -3.30
C VAL A 163 -7.15 -11.83 -3.71
N ALA A 164 -8.04 -11.02 -4.29
CA ALA A 164 -7.80 -9.64 -4.64
C ALA A 164 -8.86 -8.71 -4.03
N VAL A 165 -8.39 -7.64 -3.41
CA VAL A 165 -9.21 -6.57 -2.82
C VAL A 165 -8.88 -5.28 -3.59
N PRO A 166 -9.79 -4.72 -4.39
CA PRO A 166 -9.59 -3.42 -4.99
C PRO A 166 -9.63 -2.34 -3.92
N MET A 167 -8.77 -1.35 -4.04
CA MET A 167 -8.66 -0.22 -3.13
C MET A 167 -8.47 1.08 -3.92
N HIS A 168 -8.39 2.22 -3.21
CA HIS A 168 -8.17 3.55 -3.78
C HIS A 168 -9.26 3.97 -4.79
N TYR A 169 -10.53 3.65 -4.51
CA TYR A 169 -11.69 4.01 -5.33
C TYR A 169 -12.82 4.61 -4.49
N GLY A 170 -13.71 5.36 -5.13
CA GLY A 170 -14.93 5.88 -4.52
C GLY A 170 -14.75 6.82 -3.32
N THR A 171 -13.53 7.33 -3.06
CA THR A 171 -13.26 8.21 -1.92
C THR A 171 -13.51 9.67 -2.27
N TRP A 172 -13.08 10.10 -3.46
CA TRP A 172 -13.24 11.47 -3.96
C TRP A 172 -13.97 11.48 -5.30
N PRO A 173 -14.63 12.58 -5.68
CA PRO A 173 -15.39 12.65 -6.92
C PRO A 173 -14.59 12.40 -8.21
N LEU A 174 -13.27 12.48 -8.15
CA LEU A 174 -12.39 12.22 -9.29
C LEU A 174 -12.08 10.73 -9.49
N LEU A 175 -12.32 9.90 -8.49
CA LEU A 175 -12.11 8.46 -8.56
C LEU A 175 -13.41 7.76 -8.96
N THR A 176 -13.29 6.68 -9.73
CA THR A 176 -14.45 5.84 -10.01
C THR A 176 -14.96 5.17 -8.72
N ASP A 177 -16.26 4.98 -8.62
CA ASP A 177 -16.93 4.14 -7.62
C ASP A 177 -17.50 2.84 -8.24
N ASP A 178 -17.44 2.72 -9.58
CA ASP A 178 -17.91 1.55 -10.31
C ASP A 178 -16.86 0.44 -10.35
N MET A 179 -17.04 -0.58 -9.54
CA MET A 179 -16.20 -1.79 -9.51
C MET A 179 -16.76 -2.96 -10.33
N GLU A 180 -17.88 -2.81 -11.07
CA GLU A 180 -18.40 -3.89 -11.93
C GLU A 180 -17.36 -4.40 -12.94
N PRO A 181 -16.48 -3.56 -13.54
CA PRO A 181 -15.45 -4.04 -14.45
C PRO A 181 -14.26 -4.76 -13.78
N PHE A 182 -14.15 -4.76 -12.44
CA PHE A 182 -13.10 -5.48 -11.71
C PHE A 182 -13.45 -6.96 -11.57
N VAL A 183 -13.19 -7.74 -12.61
CA VAL A 183 -13.52 -9.17 -12.69
C VAL A 183 -12.29 -9.99 -13.10
N PRO A 184 -11.29 -10.17 -12.21
CA PRO A 184 -10.10 -10.95 -12.52
C PRO A 184 -10.44 -12.45 -12.64
N THR A 185 -9.94 -13.08 -13.70
CA THR A 185 -10.22 -14.49 -14.00
C THR A 185 -9.53 -15.42 -13.01
N GLY A 186 -10.30 -16.31 -12.38
CA GLY A 186 -9.75 -17.33 -11.48
C GLY A 186 -9.30 -16.82 -10.11
N ILE A 187 -9.60 -15.59 -9.77
CA ILE A 187 -9.21 -14.94 -8.50
C ILE A 187 -10.47 -14.55 -7.72
N ARG A 188 -10.50 -14.85 -6.44
CA ARG A 188 -11.58 -14.42 -5.55
C ARG A 188 -11.50 -12.91 -5.34
N THR A 189 -12.48 -12.18 -5.83
CA THR A 189 -12.64 -10.75 -5.55
C THR A 189 -13.38 -10.54 -4.24
N VAL A 190 -12.88 -9.62 -3.40
CA VAL A 190 -13.54 -9.19 -2.17
C VAL A 190 -13.63 -7.67 -2.19
N LEU A 191 -14.84 -7.13 -2.31
CA LEU A 191 -15.09 -5.70 -2.10
C LEU A 191 -15.28 -5.49 -0.61
N MET A 192 -14.51 -4.60 -0.01
CA MET A 192 -14.55 -4.33 1.42
C MET A 192 -14.98 -2.90 1.70
N GLU A 193 -15.81 -2.75 2.72
CA GLU A 193 -16.09 -1.43 3.29
C GLU A 193 -15.03 -1.05 4.33
N PRO A 194 -14.74 0.24 4.51
CA PRO A 194 -13.78 0.70 5.51
C PRO A 194 -14.13 0.20 6.92
N GLY A 195 -13.17 -0.45 7.56
CA GLY A 195 -13.34 -1.07 8.89
C GLY A 195 -13.64 -2.57 8.87
N GLU A 196 -13.90 -3.16 7.72
CA GLU A 196 -14.06 -4.61 7.60
C GLU A 196 -12.73 -5.36 7.74
N THR A 197 -12.83 -6.64 8.09
CA THR A 197 -11.69 -7.54 8.24
C THR A 197 -11.84 -8.74 7.32
N LEU A 198 -10.78 -9.08 6.60
CA LEU A 198 -10.68 -10.28 5.77
C LEU A 198 -9.69 -11.26 6.39
N ALA A 199 -10.14 -12.48 6.70
CA ALA A 199 -9.26 -13.57 7.09
C ALA A 199 -8.59 -14.19 5.86
N ILE A 200 -7.28 -14.41 5.95
CA ILE A 200 -6.46 -15.08 4.92
C ILE A 200 -6.12 -16.47 5.46
N ASP A 201 -6.78 -17.49 4.91
CA ASP A 201 -6.63 -18.90 5.32
C ASP A 201 -5.34 -19.54 4.76
#